data_648eb51b698329e94ea65b0903dd6348
#
_entry.id   648eb51b698329e94ea65b0903dd6348
#
_cell.length_a   1.000
_cell.length_b   1.000
_cell.length_c   1.000
_cell.angle_alpha   90.00
_cell.angle_beta   90.00
_cell.angle_gamma   90.00
#
_symmetry.space_group_name_H-M   'P 1'
#
loop_
_entity.id
_entity.type
_entity.pdbx_description
1 polymer ?
#
loop_
_entity_poly.entity_id
_entity_poly.type
_entity_poly.pdbx_seq_one_letter_code
_entity_poly.pdbx_strand_id
1 'polypeptide(L)'
;MSDVDAPESPFPALFNFRDVGGYAAGDGRTVRRGRLYRSDSLHRIDETDRSAFTALGIRTVIDLRRPSEVERDGRVPDYDGLTYRHIHPEHADWGANRFDDSGVSLARYLADRYADLARTGTAGLAEAVGLIADSANAPVVVHCVAGKDRTGIVCALTLSVLGVPDEDVVADYALSTAASRRFTAWVRSTLPDAEEPPPPFLESPAETMELFLTELRAGYGSVEGYLTHAGVTDAQLESLRTHLLD
;
A
#
# COMPACT_ATOMS: atom_id res chain seq x y z
N MET A 1 -6.62 -16.75 17.59
CA MET A 1 -6.08 -16.21 16.34
C MET A 1 -4.59 -16.04 16.56
N SER A 2 -3.76 -16.85 15.92
CA SER A 2 -2.31 -16.70 15.98
C SER A 2 -1.92 -15.36 15.36
N ASP A 3 -1.16 -14.54 16.09
CA ASP A 3 -0.51 -13.36 15.53
C ASP A 3 0.34 -13.84 14.34
N VAL A 4 -0.11 -13.57 13.14
CA VAL A 4 0.72 -13.77 11.95
C VAL A 4 1.73 -12.63 11.99
N ASP A 5 2.94 -12.94 12.43
CA ASP A 5 4.02 -11.98 12.44
C ASP A 5 4.29 -11.51 11.01
N ALA A 6 4.12 -10.21 10.79
CA ALA A 6 4.56 -9.62 9.53
C ALA A 6 6.06 -9.90 9.33
N PRO A 7 6.50 -10.23 8.11
CA PRO A 7 7.90 -10.50 7.84
C PRO A 7 8.76 -9.32 8.33
N GLU A 8 9.89 -9.63 8.96
CA GLU A 8 10.83 -8.60 9.41
C GLU A 8 11.35 -7.81 8.21
N SER A 9 11.29 -6.49 8.32
CA SER A 9 11.87 -5.59 7.32
C SER A 9 13.40 -5.69 7.38
N PRO A 10 14.09 -5.73 6.24
CA PRO A 10 15.56 -5.62 6.23
C PRO A 10 16.06 -4.20 6.61
N PHE A 11 15.13 -3.26 6.81
CA PHE A 11 15.41 -1.88 7.13
C PHE A 11 14.97 -1.56 8.56
N PRO A 12 15.87 -1.15 9.46
CA PRO A 12 15.53 -0.86 10.85
C PRO A 12 14.49 0.26 11.03
N ALA A 13 14.48 1.23 10.10
CA ALA A 13 13.58 2.39 10.14
C ALA A 13 12.31 2.24 9.29
N LEU A 14 12.10 1.09 8.62
CA LEU A 14 10.89 0.80 7.85
C LEU A 14 10.11 -0.34 8.52
N PHE A 15 8.90 -0.05 8.92
CA PHE A 15 8.08 -0.94 9.75
C PHE A 15 7.07 -1.74 8.93
N ASN A 16 6.69 -1.25 7.74
CA ASN A 16 5.67 -1.86 6.88
C ASN A 16 6.24 -2.30 5.52
N PHE A 17 7.57 -2.35 5.39
CA PHE A 17 8.24 -2.83 4.17
C PHE A 17 8.09 -4.35 4.04
N ARG A 18 7.63 -4.80 2.88
CA ARG A 18 7.57 -6.23 2.51
C ARG A 18 7.40 -6.44 1.02
N ASP A 19 7.78 -7.65 0.57
CA ASP A 19 7.45 -8.18 -0.75
C ASP A 19 5.95 -8.54 -0.80
N VAL A 20 5.27 -8.15 -1.86
CA VAL A 20 3.85 -8.46 -2.11
C VAL A 20 3.68 -9.79 -2.86
N GLY A 21 4.78 -10.46 -3.22
CA GLY A 21 4.77 -11.74 -3.90
C GLY A 21 4.61 -12.95 -2.96
N GLY A 22 4.32 -14.11 -3.57
CA GLY A 22 4.19 -15.39 -2.89
C GLY A 22 2.75 -15.83 -2.62
N TYR A 23 1.75 -15.03 -2.93
CA TYR A 23 0.34 -15.41 -2.84
C TYR A 23 -0.05 -16.30 -4.01
N ALA A 24 -0.86 -17.33 -3.74
CA ALA A 24 -1.45 -18.17 -4.79
C ALA A 24 -2.55 -17.40 -5.52
N ALA A 25 -2.57 -17.49 -6.84
CA ALA A 25 -3.68 -17.03 -7.66
C ALA A 25 -4.70 -18.16 -7.90
N GLY A 26 -5.95 -17.80 -8.16
CA GLY A 26 -7.04 -18.78 -8.31
C GLY A 26 -6.90 -19.74 -9.51
N ASP A 27 -6.00 -19.43 -10.45
CA ASP A 27 -5.69 -20.27 -11.62
C ASP A 27 -4.50 -21.22 -11.41
N GLY A 28 -3.97 -21.29 -10.19
CA GLY A 28 -2.85 -22.15 -9.81
C GLY A 28 -1.45 -21.55 -10.01
N ARG A 29 -1.38 -20.29 -10.50
CA ARG A 29 -0.12 -19.53 -10.55
C ARG A 29 0.16 -18.88 -9.20
N THR A 30 1.36 -18.33 -9.07
CA THR A 30 1.80 -17.63 -7.85
C THR A 30 2.27 -16.21 -8.19
N VAL A 31 1.97 -15.24 -7.33
CA VAL A 31 2.51 -13.89 -7.49
C VAL A 31 4.02 -13.92 -7.29
N ARG A 32 4.76 -13.50 -8.31
CA ARG A 32 6.24 -13.52 -8.32
C ARG A 32 6.81 -12.63 -7.22
N ARG A 33 7.73 -13.20 -6.44
CA ARG A 33 8.52 -12.43 -5.47
C ARG A 33 9.52 -11.51 -6.16
N GLY A 34 9.91 -10.44 -5.45
CA GLY A 34 10.92 -9.52 -5.94
C GLY A 34 10.47 -8.64 -7.10
N ARG A 35 9.17 -8.47 -7.31
CA ARG A 35 8.62 -7.64 -8.40
C ARG A 35 7.85 -6.44 -7.90
N LEU A 36 7.08 -6.61 -6.82
CA LEU A 36 6.32 -5.58 -6.18
C LEU A 36 6.56 -5.61 -4.68
N TYR A 37 6.95 -4.48 -4.13
CA TYR A 37 7.11 -4.24 -2.70
C TYR A 37 6.14 -3.18 -2.24
N ARG A 38 5.77 -3.22 -0.97
CA ARG A 38 5.05 -2.14 -0.30
C ARG A 38 5.84 -1.66 0.92
N SER A 39 5.64 -0.39 1.31
CA SER A 39 6.35 0.19 2.45
C SER A 39 5.55 1.31 3.11
N ASP A 40 5.94 1.66 4.31
CA ASP A 40 5.78 2.98 4.91
C ASP A 40 6.81 3.96 4.30
N SER A 41 6.84 5.20 4.79
CA SER A 41 7.56 6.28 4.12
C SER A 41 9.07 6.06 4.01
N LEU A 42 9.57 6.02 2.78
CA LEU A 42 10.95 5.72 2.42
C LEU A 42 11.95 6.87 2.73
N HIS A 43 11.50 8.04 3.18
CA HIS A 43 12.41 9.13 3.57
C HIS A 43 13.32 8.76 4.75
N ARG A 44 12.96 7.70 5.49
CA ARG A 44 13.75 7.21 6.64
C ARG A 44 14.90 6.27 6.27
N ILE A 45 15.01 5.89 4.99
CA ILE A 45 16.19 5.17 4.49
C ILE A 45 17.38 6.13 4.54
N ASP A 46 18.47 5.69 5.10
CA ASP A 46 19.74 6.45 5.16
C ASP A 46 20.85 5.73 4.39
N GLU A 47 22.06 6.27 4.48
CA GLU A 47 23.22 5.71 3.77
C GLU A 47 23.61 4.31 4.29
N THR A 48 23.28 3.96 5.53
CA THR A 48 23.55 2.62 6.07
C THR A 48 22.66 1.55 5.45
N ASP A 49 21.45 1.93 5.02
CA ASP A 49 20.48 1.08 4.35
C ASP A 49 20.73 0.92 2.84
N ARG A 50 21.57 1.78 2.25
CA ARG A 50 21.80 1.85 0.81
C ARG A 50 22.14 0.50 0.19
N SER A 51 23.04 -0.24 0.80
CA SER A 51 23.47 -1.55 0.29
C SER A 51 22.30 -2.55 0.25
N ALA A 52 21.49 -2.61 1.32
CA ALA A 52 20.32 -3.48 1.39
C ALA A 52 19.24 -3.06 0.38
N PHE A 53 18.98 -1.76 0.24
CA PHE A 53 18.02 -1.24 -0.72
C PHE A 53 18.44 -1.53 -2.17
N THR A 54 19.71 -1.29 -2.49
CA THR A 54 20.27 -1.57 -3.83
C THR A 54 20.22 -3.06 -4.16
N ALA A 55 20.46 -3.93 -3.17
CA ALA A 55 20.41 -5.39 -3.36
C ALA A 55 19.02 -5.90 -3.75
N LEU A 56 17.94 -5.18 -3.42
CA LEU A 56 16.57 -5.51 -3.86
C LEU A 56 16.36 -5.22 -5.35
N GLY A 57 17.25 -4.45 -5.99
CA GLY A 57 17.17 -4.10 -7.41
C GLY A 57 15.97 -3.23 -7.76
N ILE A 58 15.37 -2.53 -6.78
CA ILE A 58 14.20 -1.67 -6.98
C ILE A 58 14.54 -0.61 -8.02
N ARG A 59 13.72 -0.51 -9.06
CA ARG A 59 13.89 0.45 -10.16
C ARG A 59 12.96 1.65 -10.03
N THR A 60 11.78 1.44 -9.45
CA THR A 60 10.76 2.50 -9.39
C THR A 60 10.19 2.59 -7.98
N VAL A 61 10.15 3.82 -7.46
CA VAL A 61 9.43 4.18 -6.24
C VAL A 61 8.17 4.93 -6.64
N ILE A 62 7.02 4.46 -6.18
CA ILE A 62 5.72 5.13 -6.31
C ILE A 62 5.36 5.70 -4.92
N ASP A 63 5.45 7.01 -4.79
CA ASP A 63 5.13 7.74 -3.57
C ASP A 63 3.71 8.30 -3.65
N LEU A 64 2.80 7.74 -2.83
CA LEU A 64 1.38 8.10 -2.79
C LEU A 64 1.06 9.19 -1.75
N ARG A 65 2.06 9.82 -1.18
CA ARG A 65 1.88 10.85 -0.15
C ARG A 65 1.32 12.15 -0.74
N ARG A 66 0.69 12.95 0.12
CA ARG A 66 0.33 14.32 -0.23
C ARG A 66 1.58 15.15 -0.49
N PRO A 67 1.51 16.20 -1.33
CA PRO A 67 2.63 17.14 -1.51
C PRO A 67 3.16 17.70 -0.19
N SER A 68 2.28 18.07 0.74
CA SER A 68 2.65 18.60 2.05
C SER A 68 3.38 17.56 2.94
N GLU A 69 3.07 16.26 2.80
CA GLU A 69 3.77 15.19 3.52
C GLU A 69 5.19 15.01 2.96
N VAL A 70 5.35 15.12 1.64
CA VAL A 70 6.67 15.04 0.98
C VAL A 70 7.51 16.27 1.29
N GLU A 71 6.91 17.46 1.28
CA GLU A 71 7.61 18.72 1.61
C GLU A 71 8.11 18.73 3.06
N ARG A 72 7.30 18.21 3.99
CA ARG A 72 7.67 18.14 5.41
C ARG A 72 8.77 17.12 5.71
N ASP A 73 8.67 15.92 5.13
CA ASP A 73 9.48 14.76 5.53
C ASP A 73 10.62 14.46 4.55
N GLY A 74 10.60 15.04 3.34
CA GLY A 74 11.50 14.64 2.26
C GLY A 74 11.05 13.35 1.55
N ARG A 75 11.89 12.81 0.68
CA ARG A 75 11.64 11.61 -0.12
C ARG A 75 12.77 10.59 0.04
N VAL A 76 12.61 9.42 -0.60
CA VAL A 76 13.68 8.43 -0.73
C VAL A 76 14.96 9.11 -1.26
N PRO A 77 16.16 8.77 -0.76
CA PRO A 77 17.41 9.27 -1.30
C PRO A 77 17.57 8.94 -2.80
N ASP A 78 18.31 9.76 -3.52
CA ASP A 78 18.63 9.50 -4.92
C ASP A 78 19.66 8.37 -5.02
N TYR A 79 19.27 7.27 -5.70
CA TYR A 79 20.14 6.15 -6.03
C TYR A 79 20.25 6.01 -7.55
N ASP A 80 21.41 5.59 -8.02
CA ASP A 80 21.66 5.37 -9.44
C ASP A 80 20.66 4.35 -10.03
N GLY A 81 20.00 4.74 -11.11
CA GLY A 81 19.01 3.90 -11.77
C GLY A 81 17.63 3.86 -11.11
N LEU A 82 17.41 4.58 -10.01
CA LEU A 82 16.12 4.68 -9.35
C LEU A 82 15.25 5.76 -10.00
N THR A 83 14.05 5.39 -10.42
CA THR A 83 13.03 6.32 -10.89
C THR A 83 12.07 6.64 -9.74
N TYR A 84 11.93 7.91 -9.40
CA TYR A 84 10.96 8.38 -8.40
C TYR A 84 9.72 8.94 -9.09
N ARG A 85 8.54 8.44 -8.69
CA ARG A 85 7.23 8.88 -9.18
C ARG A 85 6.38 9.31 -8.00
N HIS A 86 6.07 10.60 -7.93
CA HIS A 86 5.15 11.14 -6.94
C HIS A 86 3.75 11.19 -7.54
N ILE A 87 2.86 10.36 -6.99
CA ILE A 87 1.46 10.26 -7.41
C ILE A 87 0.60 10.47 -6.18
N HIS A 88 -0.14 11.56 -6.15
CA HIS A 88 -1.08 11.82 -5.06
C HIS A 88 -2.50 11.47 -5.50
N PRO A 89 -3.08 10.32 -5.06
CA PRO A 89 -4.51 10.09 -5.24
C PRO A 89 -5.28 11.13 -4.42
N GLU A 90 -6.03 11.99 -5.10
CA GLU A 90 -6.78 13.05 -4.42
C GLU A 90 -7.81 12.47 -3.45
N HIS A 91 -7.82 12.96 -2.23
CA HIS A 91 -8.80 12.59 -1.21
C HIS A 91 -8.90 13.67 -0.13
N ALA A 92 -10.05 13.68 0.56
CA ALA A 92 -10.26 14.56 1.70
C ALA A 92 -9.20 14.35 2.79
N ASP A 93 -8.90 15.39 3.57
CA ASP A 93 -8.03 15.24 4.73
C ASP A 93 -8.74 14.43 5.82
N TRP A 94 -8.24 13.22 6.06
CA TRP A 94 -8.80 12.34 7.07
C TRP A 94 -8.56 12.83 8.51
N GLY A 95 -7.52 13.66 8.71
CA GLY A 95 -7.28 14.31 10.01
C GLY A 95 -8.29 15.38 10.39
N ALA A 96 -9.00 15.96 9.40
CA ALA A 96 -10.04 16.97 9.64
C ALA A 96 -11.33 16.36 10.24
N ASN A 97 -11.60 15.08 9.96
CA ASN A 97 -12.74 14.33 10.48
C ASN A 97 -12.20 13.24 11.41
N ARG A 98 -12.02 13.58 12.67
CA ARG A 98 -11.57 12.61 13.68
C ARG A 98 -12.60 11.49 13.82
N PHE A 99 -12.11 10.26 13.88
CA PHE A 99 -12.92 9.13 14.30
C PHE A 99 -13.45 9.43 15.71
N ASP A 100 -14.76 9.46 15.85
CA ASP A 100 -15.42 9.41 17.14
C ASP A 100 -16.11 8.04 17.28
N ASP A 101 -16.03 7.48 18.47
CA ASP A 101 -16.55 6.15 18.78
C ASP A 101 -18.10 6.15 18.95
N SER A 102 -18.79 7.10 18.30
CA SER A 102 -20.23 7.38 18.48
C SER A 102 -21.15 6.46 17.68
N GLY A 103 -20.75 5.19 17.47
CA GLY A 103 -21.64 4.15 16.94
C GLY A 103 -21.25 3.58 15.56
N VAL A 104 -20.13 4.02 14.99
CA VAL A 104 -19.57 3.43 13.75
C VAL A 104 -18.30 2.67 14.09
N SER A 105 -18.18 1.40 13.65
CA SER A 105 -16.95 0.63 13.86
C SER A 105 -15.77 1.30 13.14
N LEU A 106 -14.55 1.11 13.66
CA LEU A 106 -13.33 1.56 12.99
C LEU A 106 -13.21 1.00 11.57
N ALA A 107 -13.60 -0.26 11.39
CA ALA A 107 -13.58 -0.92 10.07
C ALA A 107 -14.48 -0.19 9.07
N ARG A 108 -15.71 0.14 9.47
CA ARG A 108 -16.66 0.88 8.62
C ARG A 108 -16.15 2.29 8.33
N TYR A 109 -15.68 3.00 9.37
CA TYR A 109 -15.12 4.33 9.19
C TYR A 109 -13.98 4.36 8.17
N LEU A 110 -13.03 3.43 8.27
CA LEU A 110 -11.93 3.34 7.31
C LEU A 110 -12.41 2.93 5.91
N ALA A 111 -13.33 1.98 5.81
CA ALA A 111 -13.88 1.56 4.52
C ALA A 111 -14.59 2.71 3.79
N ASP A 112 -15.33 3.57 4.50
CA ASP A 112 -15.93 4.80 3.92
C ASP A 112 -14.86 5.75 3.36
N ARG A 113 -13.71 5.89 4.05
CA ARG A 113 -12.58 6.69 3.58
C ARG A 113 -11.93 6.09 2.34
N TYR A 114 -11.84 4.77 2.26
CA TYR A 114 -11.29 4.07 1.11
C TYR A 114 -12.23 4.18 -0.11
N ALA A 115 -13.53 4.07 0.11
CA ALA A 115 -14.53 4.30 -0.94
C ALA A 115 -14.47 5.76 -1.45
N ASP A 116 -14.31 6.74 -0.56
CA ASP A 116 -14.12 8.14 -0.95
C ASP A 116 -12.83 8.33 -1.77
N LEU A 117 -11.72 7.75 -1.32
CA LEU A 117 -10.44 7.80 -2.04
C LEU A 117 -10.55 7.13 -3.42
N ALA A 118 -11.22 5.98 -3.52
CA ALA A 118 -11.44 5.31 -4.80
C ALA A 118 -12.29 6.16 -5.77
N ARG A 119 -13.20 6.97 -5.24
CA ARG A 119 -14.07 7.87 -6.03
C ARG A 119 -13.36 9.16 -6.45
N THR A 120 -12.59 9.79 -5.55
CA THR A 120 -11.97 11.11 -5.78
C THR A 120 -10.55 11.00 -6.33
N GLY A 121 -9.80 9.99 -5.91
CA GLY A 121 -8.41 9.72 -6.29
C GLY A 121 -8.25 8.77 -7.47
N THR A 122 -9.31 8.54 -8.22
CA THR A 122 -9.39 7.56 -9.32
C THR A 122 -8.20 7.63 -10.27
N ALA A 123 -7.86 8.83 -10.75
CA ALA A 123 -6.75 9.03 -11.69
C ALA A 123 -5.39 8.63 -11.10
N GLY A 124 -5.12 9.00 -9.86
CA GLY A 124 -3.87 8.64 -9.18
C GLY A 124 -3.76 7.14 -8.88
N LEU A 125 -4.88 6.49 -8.53
CA LEU A 125 -4.92 5.03 -8.35
C LEU A 125 -4.67 4.30 -9.67
N ALA A 126 -5.30 4.75 -10.77
CA ALA A 126 -5.10 4.20 -12.11
C ALA A 126 -3.65 4.38 -12.58
N GLU A 127 -3.06 5.57 -12.37
CA GLU A 127 -1.66 5.84 -12.71
C GLU A 127 -0.71 4.92 -11.91
N ALA A 128 -0.93 4.74 -10.61
CA ALA A 128 -0.11 3.86 -9.78
C ALA A 128 -0.17 2.40 -10.26
N VAL A 129 -1.38 1.88 -10.52
CA VAL A 129 -1.58 0.52 -11.06
C VAL A 129 -0.99 0.39 -12.46
N GLY A 130 -1.13 1.42 -13.31
CA GLY A 130 -0.55 1.46 -14.66
C GLY A 130 0.98 1.42 -14.66
N LEU A 131 1.63 2.10 -13.70
CA LEU A 131 3.09 2.02 -13.51
C LEU A 131 3.54 0.63 -13.03
N ILE A 132 2.77 0.00 -12.14
CA ILE A 132 3.04 -1.38 -11.71
C ILE A 132 2.84 -2.35 -12.88
N ALA A 133 1.91 -2.08 -13.79
CA ALA A 133 1.64 -2.90 -14.98
C ALA A 133 2.78 -2.87 -16.00
N ASP A 134 3.59 -1.83 -16.03
CA ASP A 134 4.74 -1.75 -16.94
C ASP A 134 5.93 -2.53 -16.38
N SER A 135 6.25 -3.65 -17.01
CA SER A 135 7.36 -4.54 -16.61
C SER A 135 8.74 -3.85 -16.62
N ALA A 136 8.90 -2.76 -17.38
CA ALA A 136 10.14 -1.98 -17.40
C ALA A 136 10.39 -1.22 -16.09
N ASN A 137 9.32 -0.94 -15.32
CA ASN A 137 9.43 -0.30 -14.00
C ASN A 137 9.81 -1.27 -12.88
N ALA A 138 9.63 -2.58 -13.09
CA ALA A 138 9.85 -3.58 -12.04
C ALA A 138 11.35 -3.87 -11.78
N PRO A 139 11.75 -4.13 -10.53
CA PRO A 139 10.92 -4.17 -9.31
C PRO A 139 10.42 -2.77 -8.87
N VAL A 140 9.17 -2.72 -8.39
CA VAL A 140 8.52 -1.49 -7.92
C VAL A 140 8.35 -1.53 -6.40
N VAL A 141 8.53 -0.40 -5.72
CA VAL A 141 8.03 -0.23 -4.36
C VAL A 141 6.98 0.87 -4.33
N VAL A 142 5.81 0.58 -3.77
CA VAL A 142 4.73 1.54 -3.56
C VAL A 142 4.63 1.88 -2.07
N HIS A 143 4.53 3.16 -1.74
CA HIS A 143 4.42 3.61 -0.35
C HIS A 143 3.54 4.84 -0.16
N CYS A 144 3.12 5.07 1.08
CA CYS A 144 2.56 6.34 1.54
C CYS A 144 3.22 6.73 2.87
N VAL A 145 2.53 7.30 3.84
CA VAL A 145 3.10 7.60 5.16
C VAL A 145 3.28 6.31 5.98
N ALA A 146 2.18 5.63 6.30
CA ALA A 146 2.20 4.39 7.09
C ALA A 146 2.28 3.11 6.24
N GLY A 147 2.20 3.23 4.90
CA GLY A 147 2.12 2.07 4.01
C GLY A 147 0.84 1.25 4.18
N LYS A 148 -0.18 1.79 4.82
CA LYS A 148 -1.41 1.12 5.24
C LYS A 148 -2.56 1.41 4.26
N ASP A 149 -3.03 2.65 4.21
CA ASP A 149 -4.28 3.05 3.56
C ASP A 149 -4.13 3.15 2.03
N ARG A 150 -3.54 4.22 1.51
CA ARG A 150 -3.31 4.44 0.07
C ARG A 150 -2.55 3.30 -0.58
N THR A 151 -1.48 2.86 0.07
CA THR A 151 -0.66 1.72 -0.33
C THR A 151 -1.46 0.42 -0.29
N GLY A 152 -2.24 0.21 0.77
CA GLY A 152 -3.10 -0.97 0.93
C GLY A 152 -4.12 -1.09 -0.19
N ILE A 153 -4.76 0.02 -0.58
CA ILE A 153 -5.70 0.05 -1.70
C ILE A 153 -5.01 -0.34 -3.02
N VAL A 154 -3.87 0.27 -3.35
CA VAL A 154 -3.13 -0.06 -4.59
C VAL A 154 -2.71 -1.53 -4.62
N CYS A 155 -2.20 -2.07 -3.50
CA CYS A 155 -1.84 -3.48 -3.40
C CYS A 155 -3.06 -4.39 -3.52
N ALA A 156 -4.18 -4.06 -2.85
CA ALA A 156 -5.40 -4.85 -2.91
C ALA A 156 -5.99 -4.89 -4.33
N LEU A 157 -6.04 -3.75 -5.03
CA LEU A 157 -6.47 -3.69 -6.42
C LEU A 157 -5.57 -4.55 -7.33
N THR A 158 -4.24 -4.45 -7.15
CA THR A 158 -3.27 -5.22 -7.94
C THR A 158 -3.42 -6.72 -7.68
N LEU A 159 -3.43 -7.17 -6.42
CA LEU A 159 -3.57 -8.58 -6.05
C LEU A 159 -4.91 -9.17 -6.53
N SER A 160 -6.00 -8.39 -6.45
CA SER A 160 -7.31 -8.82 -6.96
C SER A 160 -7.29 -9.06 -8.47
N VAL A 161 -6.63 -8.18 -9.27
CA VAL A 161 -6.45 -8.38 -10.72
C VAL A 161 -5.63 -9.64 -11.04
N LEU A 162 -4.68 -9.97 -10.17
CA LEU A 162 -3.88 -11.21 -10.30
C LEU A 162 -4.65 -12.47 -9.90
N GLY A 163 -5.89 -12.33 -9.41
CA GLY A 163 -6.74 -13.45 -8.99
C GLY A 163 -6.36 -14.04 -7.63
N VAL A 164 -5.66 -13.28 -6.79
CA VAL A 164 -5.42 -13.67 -5.40
C VAL A 164 -6.74 -13.70 -4.63
N PRO A 165 -7.03 -14.76 -3.85
CA PRO A 165 -8.24 -14.83 -3.04
C PRO A 165 -8.39 -13.65 -2.08
N ASP A 166 -9.62 -13.21 -1.87
CA ASP A 166 -9.90 -12.05 -1.01
C ASP A 166 -9.36 -12.23 0.41
N GLU A 167 -9.41 -13.44 0.95
CA GLU A 167 -8.86 -13.77 2.26
C GLU A 167 -7.37 -13.44 2.37
N ASP A 168 -6.58 -13.69 1.32
CA ASP A 168 -5.15 -13.37 1.28
C ASP A 168 -4.90 -11.89 1.05
N VAL A 169 -5.70 -11.23 0.22
CA VAL A 169 -5.64 -9.75 0.03
C VAL A 169 -5.93 -9.02 1.33
N VAL A 170 -6.95 -9.46 2.04
CA VAL A 170 -7.36 -8.92 3.35
C VAL A 170 -6.31 -9.20 4.42
N ALA A 171 -5.73 -10.40 4.41
CA ALA A 171 -4.65 -10.77 5.34
C ALA A 171 -3.40 -9.91 5.12
N ASP A 172 -2.98 -9.68 3.86
CA ASP A 172 -1.86 -8.76 3.57
C ASP A 172 -2.13 -7.37 4.12
N TYR A 173 -3.32 -6.82 3.90
CA TYR A 173 -3.68 -5.51 4.43
C TYR A 173 -3.60 -5.47 5.96
N ALA A 174 -4.13 -6.48 6.65
CA ALA A 174 -4.20 -6.56 8.11
C ALA A 174 -2.81 -6.63 8.79
N LEU A 175 -1.76 -7.12 8.10
CA LEU A 175 -0.37 -7.11 8.58
C LEU A 175 0.11 -5.70 8.93
N SER A 176 -0.49 -4.65 8.39
CA SER A 176 -0.14 -3.27 8.71
C SER A 176 -0.39 -2.88 10.16
N THR A 177 -1.28 -3.58 10.88
CA THR A 177 -1.47 -3.40 12.33
C THR A 177 -0.20 -3.73 13.12
N ALA A 178 0.44 -4.86 12.81
CA ALA A 178 1.69 -5.25 13.46
C ALA A 178 2.82 -4.26 13.14
N ALA A 179 2.88 -3.75 11.90
CA ALA A 179 3.81 -2.71 11.49
C ALA A 179 3.62 -1.42 12.30
N SER A 180 2.38 -0.97 12.48
CA SER A 180 2.04 0.22 13.26
C SER A 180 2.45 0.07 14.74
N ARG A 181 2.26 -1.12 15.33
CA ARG A 181 2.71 -1.41 16.72
C ARG A 181 4.23 -1.30 16.85
N ARG A 182 5.00 -1.84 15.88
CA ARG A 182 6.47 -1.73 15.86
C ARG A 182 6.90 -0.27 15.71
N PHE A 183 6.28 0.49 14.81
CA PHE A 183 6.52 1.92 14.65
C PHE A 183 6.27 2.69 15.96
N THR A 184 5.15 2.46 16.62
CA THR A 184 4.83 3.12 17.90
C THR A 184 5.85 2.77 18.99
N ALA A 185 6.27 1.50 19.08
CA ALA A 185 7.31 1.10 20.03
C ALA A 185 8.65 1.79 19.74
N TRP A 186 9.01 1.93 18.48
CA TRP A 186 10.21 2.67 18.06
C TRP A 186 10.11 4.16 18.40
N VAL A 187 8.97 4.81 18.11
CA VAL A 187 8.76 6.23 18.48
C VAL A 187 8.91 6.43 19.99
N ARG A 188 8.28 5.60 20.80
CA ARG A 188 8.40 5.68 22.28
C ARG A 188 9.85 5.56 22.76
N SER A 189 10.66 4.75 22.09
CA SER A 189 12.05 4.50 22.50
C SER A 189 13.02 5.58 22.02
N THR A 190 12.75 6.22 20.88
CA THR A 190 13.68 7.15 20.21
C THR A 190 13.26 8.61 20.33
N LEU A 191 11.96 8.88 20.46
CA LEU A 191 11.37 10.21 20.51
C LEU A 191 10.31 10.26 21.64
N PRO A 192 10.73 10.20 22.93
CA PRO A 192 9.81 10.04 24.05
C PRO A 192 8.81 11.19 24.22
N ASP A 193 9.12 12.38 23.69
CA ASP A 193 8.25 13.56 23.73
C ASP A 193 7.32 13.68 22.52
N ALA A 194 7.38 12.74 21.56
CA ALA A 194 6.50 12.77 20.39
C ALA A 194 5.08 12.35 20.75
N GLU A 195 4.08 13.08 20.24
CA GLU A 195 2.68 12.68 20.36
C GLU A 195 2.44 11.38 19.56
N GLU A 196 1.81 10.41 20.22
CA GLU A 196 1.39 9.18 19.55
C GLU A 196 0.25 9.47 18.57
N PRO A 197 0.27 8.87 17.37
CA PRO A 197 -0.89 8.91 16.50
C PRO A 197 -2.11 8.31 17.21
N PRO A 198 -3.31 8.89 17.06
CA PRO A 198 -4.52 8.34 17.67
C PRO A 198 -4.79 6.91 17.19
N PRO A 199 -5.35 6.03 18.05
CA PRO A 199 -5.53 4.60 17.80
C PRO A 199 -6.10 4.22 16.43
N PRO A 200 -7.09 4.93 15.85
CA PRO A 200 -7.65 4.59 14.55
C PRO A 200 -6.63 4.58 13.40
N PHE A 201 -5.55 5.35 13.53
CA PHE A 201 -4.50 5.37 12.50
C PHE A 201 -3.48 4.23 12.65
N LEU A 202 -3.52 3.51 13.79
CA LEU A 202 -2.59 2.44 14.11
C LEU A 202 -3.12 1.06 13.75
N GLU A 203 -4.41 0.92 13.48
CA GLU A 203 -5.05 -0.36 13.18
C GLU A 203 -5.48 -0.46 11.72
N SER A 204 -5.42 -1.68 11.20
CA SER A 204 -5.91 -2.09 9.89
C SER A 204 -6.81 -3.32 10.03
N PRO A 205 -8.05 -3.14 10.54
CA PRO A 205 -8.97 -4.27 10.70
C PRO A 205 -9.22 -4.96 9.36
N ALA A 206 -9.14 -6.27 9.31
CA ALA A 206 -9.40 -7.08 8.13
C ALA A 206 -10.75 -6.71 7.47
N GLU A 207 -11.79 -6.55 8.29
CA GLU A 207 -13.13 -6.13 7.87
C GLU A 207 -13.14 -4.83 7.03
N THR A 208 -12.19 -3.91 7.27
CA THR A 208 -12.06 -2.68 6.46
C THR A 208 -11.87 -2.99 4.98
N MET A 209 -10.95 -3.90 4.67
CA MET A 209 -10.63 -4.24 3.29
C MET A 209 -11.72 -5.14 2.68
N GLU A 210 -12.33 -6.00 3.46
CA GLU A 210 -13.49 -6.81 3.05
C GLU A 210 -14.66 -5.91 2.62
N LEU A 211 -15.02 -4.94 3.44
CA LEU A 211 -16.08 -3.97 3.14
C LEU A 211 -15.74 -3.16 1.89
N PHE A 212 -14.52 -2.63 1.82
CA PHE A 212 -14.07 -1.84 0.67
C PHE A 212 -14.16 -2.62 -0.65
N LEU A 213 -13.61 -3.84 -0.71
CA LEU A 213 -13.64 -4.65 -1.93
C LEU A 213 -15.06 -5.09 -2.31
N THR A 214 -15.90 -5.39 -1.33
CA THR A 214 -17.30 -5.76 -1.54
C THR A 214 -18.07 -4.59 -2.17
N GLU A 215 -17.95 -3.40 -1.62
CA GLU A 215 -18.64 -2.21 -2.10
C GLU A 215 -18.11 -1.73 -3.46
N LEU A 216 -16.79 -1.83 -3.66
CA LEU A 216 -16.18 -1.52 -4.96
C LEU A 216 -16.76 -2.41 -6.07
N ARG A 217 -16.88 -3.72 -5.81
CA ARG A 217 -17.50 -4.67 -6.76
C ARG A 217 -18.98 -4.41 -6.95
N ALA A 218 -19.71 -4.06 -5.90
CA ALA A 218 -21.11 -3.68 -6.02
C ALA A 218 -21.32 -2.46 -6.92
N GLY A 219 -20.40 -1.48 -6.86
CA GLY A 219 -20.46 -0.26 -7.66
C GLY A 219 -20.01 -0.43 -9.11
N TYR A 220 -19.02 -1.28 -9.37
CA TYR A 220 -18.33 -1.37 -10.67
C TYR A 220 -18.36 -2.79 -11.29
N GLY A 221 -19.06 -3.74 -10.68
CA GLY A 221 -19.14 -5.12 -11.12
C GLY A 221 -17.94 -5.99 -10.72
N SER A 222 -16.73 -5.44 -10.78
CA SER A 222 -15.49 -6.12 -10.38
C SER A 222 -14.40 -5.08 -10.05
N VAL A 223 -13.27 -5.53 -9.49
CA VAL A 223 -12.07 -4.67 -9.31
C VAL A 223 -11.52 -4.25 -10.67
N GLU A 224 -11.51 -5.13 -11.65
CA GLU A 224 -11.11 -4.80 -13.03
C GLU A 224 -12.07 -3.79 -13.66
N GLY A 225 -13.39 -3.92 -13.43
CA GLY A 225 -14.39 -2.96 -13.86
C GLY A 225 -14.14 -1.57 -13.29
N TYR A 226 -13.76 -1.48 -12.01
CA TYR A 226 -13.34 -0.23 -11.40
C TYR A 226 -12.07 0.33 -12.06
N LEU A 227 -11.03 -0.48 -12.25
CA LEU A 227 -9.77 -0.04 -12.85
C LEU A 227 -9.96 0.41 -14.31
N THR A 228 -10.80 -0.28 -15.09
CA THR A 228 -11.17 0.12 -16.46
C THR A 228 -11.93 1.45 -16.46
N HIS A 229 -12.89 1.61 -15.52
CA HIS A 229 -13.56 2.90 -15.32
C HIS A 229 -12.57 4.02 -14.95
N ALA A 230 -11.55 3.69 -14.18
CA ALA A 230 -10.48 4.62 -13.79
C ALA A 230 -9.48 4.95 -14.92
N GLY A 231 -9.52 4.24 -16.04
CA GLY A 231 -8.67 4.48 -17.21
C GLY A 231 -7.51 3.50 -17.38
N VAL A 232 -7.42 2.45 -16.57
CA VAL A 232 -6.48 1.35 -16.81
C VAL A 232 -6.95 0.53 -18.00
N THR A 233 -6.08 0.32 -18.96
CA THR A 233 -6.41 -0.40 -20.20
C THR A 233 -6.35 -1.91 -20.03
N ASP A 234 -7.08 -2.65 -20.89
CA ASP A 234 -7.00 -4.13 -20.90
C ASP A 234 -5.57 -4.63 -21.12
N ALA A 235 -4.78 -3.92 -21.94
CA ALA A 235 -3.37 -4.25 -22.15
C ALA A 235 -2.53 -4.11 -20.86
N GLN A 236 -2.82 -3.13 -20.02
CA GLN A 236 -2.16 -2.98 -18.71
C GLN A 236 -2.60 -4.06 -17.73
N LEU A 237 -3.90 -4.42 -17.69
CA LEU A 237 -4.40 -5.52 -16.86
C LEU A 237 -3.76 -6.86 -17.26
N GLU A 238 -3.62 -7.13 -18.56
CA GLU A 238 -2.94 -8.32 -19.05
C GLU A 238 -1.44 -8.30 -18.77
N SER A 239 -0.80 -7.13 -18.89
CA SER A 239 0.61 -6.95 -18.53
C SER A 239 0.87 -7.27 -17.06
N LEU A 240 0.00 -6.82 -16.12
CA LEU A 240 0.09 -7.19 -14.71
C LEU A 240 0.16 -8.71 -14.53
N ARG A 241 -0.77 -9.45 -15.15
CA ARG A 241 -0.81 -10.93 -15.07
C ARG A 241 0.43 -11.57 -15.67
N THR A 242 0.91 -11.05 -16.80
CA THR A 242 2.04 -11.63 -17.54
C THR A 242 3.35 -11.50 -16.76
N HIS A 243 3.61 -10.35 -16.13
CA HIS A 243 4.93 -10.15 -15.51
C HIS A 243 4.95 -10.33 -13.98
N LEU A 244 3.77 -10.30 -13.32
CA LEU A 244 3.67 -10.53 -11.88
C LEU A 244 3.25 -11.95 -11.50
N LEU A 245 2.74 -12.78 -12.41
CA LEU A 245 2.46 -14.20 -12.17
C LEU A 245 3.53 -15.09 -12.83
N ASP A 246 3.90 -16.19 -12.17
CA ASP A 246 4.82 -17.20 -12.69
C ASP A 246 4.12 -18.21 -13.61
#